data_f8cf4a2e2ae07806bb8f9f61b7325cca
#
_entry.id   f8cf4a2e2ae07806bb8f9f61b7325cca
#
_cell.length_a   1.000
_cell.length_b   1.000
_cell.length_c   1.000
_cell.angle_alpha   90.00
_cell.angle_beta   90.00
_cell.angle_gamma   90.00
#
_symmetry.space_group_name_H-M   'P 1'
#
loop_
_entity.id
_entity.type
_entity.pdbx_description
1 polymer ?
#
loop_
_entity_poly.entity_id
_entity_poly.type
_entity_poly.pdbx_seq_one_letter_code
_entity_poly.pdbx_strand_id
1 'polypeptide(L)'
;MTMKVTIYSDGSSRGNPGPGGYGTVMEYMDGNGRTHTKELSGAYRLTTNNRMELLGAIRGLEALKRPCIVEMWTDSQYVVNAFNKKWIAGWQKRNWVNSQKKPVANPDLWKRLIAAVDNHESVSWNWVKGHAGHRQNERCDELATVAADDKSRWQEDEGYKG
;
A
#
# COMPACT_ATOMS: atom_id res chain seq x y z
N MET A 1 24.08 5.44 -9.32
CA MET A 1 23.46 4.12 -9.14
C MET A 1 22.07 4.26 -8.54
N THR A 2 21.09 3.54 -9.11
CA THR A 2 19.74 3.58 -8.59
C THR A 2 19.66 2.76 -7.30
N MET A 3 19.05 3.34 -6.26
CA MET A 3 18.90 2.68 -4.98
C MET A 3 17.86 1.57 -5.06
N LYS A 4 18.14 0.44 -4.42
CA LYS A 4 17.17 -0.66 -4.25
C LYS A 4 16.55 -0.55 -2.87
N VAL A 5 15.22 -0.58 -2.83
CA VAL A 5 14.45 -0.46 -1.59
C VAL A 5 13.44 -1.60 -1.53
N THR A 6 13.32 -2.23 -0.38
CA THR A 6 12.27 -3.20 -0.11
C THR A 6 11.21 -2.54 0.76
N ILE A 7 9.95 -2.63 0.34
CA ILE A 7 8.82 -2.06 1.07
C ILE A 7 7.84 -3.17 1.42
N TYR A 8 7.46 -3.22 2.68
CA TYR A 8 6.41 -4.11 3.20
C TYR A 8 5.24 -3.23 3.60
N SER A 9 4.02 -3.64 3.30
CA SER A 9 2.84 -2.86 3.68
C SER A 9 1.68 -3.74 4.06
N ASP A 10 0.80 -3.19 4.91
CA ASP A 10 -0.42 -3.84 5.35
C ASP A 10 -1.47 -2.77 5.66
N GLY A 11 -2.73 -3.17 5.59
CA GLY A 11 -3.85 -2.32 5.96
C GLY A 11 -4.86 -3.12 6.76
N SER A 12 -5.56 -2.43 7.64
CA SER A 12 -6.53 -3.06 8.53
C SER A 12 -7.67 -2.10 8.80
N SER A 13 -8.89 -2.63 8.95
CA SER A 13 -10.01 -1.83 9.43
C SER A 13 -10.77 -2.58 10.52
N ARG A 14 -11.26 -1.83 11.50
CA ARG A 14 -12.11 -2.35 12.58
C ARG A 14 -13.57 -2.23 12.12
N GLY A 15 -14.04 -3.26 11.44
CA GLY A 15 -15.27 -3.19 10.65
C GLY A 15 -14.95 -2.72 9.23
N ASN A 16 -15.80 -3.06 8.29
CA ASN A 16 -15.55 -2.76 6.88
C ASN A 16 -16.83 -2.23 6.22
N PRO A 17 -17.16 -0.90 6.37
CA PRO A 17 -16.27 0.17 6.83
C PRO A 17 -16.18 0.33 8.34
N GLY A 18 -15.14 1.04 8.77
CA GLY A 18 -14.89 1.37 10.16
C GLY A 18 -13.58 2.11 10.32
N PRO A 19 -13.11 2.31 11.57
CA PRO A 19 -11.79 2.88 11.78
C PRO A 19 -10.74 1.96 11.18
N GLY A 20 -9.76 2.55 10.49
CA GLY A 20 -8.72 1.76 9.84
C GLY A 20 -7.37 2.44 9.92
N GLY A 21 -6.34 1.64 9.62
CA GLY A 21 -4.97 2.12 9.58
C GLY A 21 -4.12 1.35 8.58
N TYR A 22 -3.00 1.94 8.22
CA TYR A 22 -1.99 1.26 7.41
C TYR A 22 -0.68 1.22 8.17
N GLY A 23 0.15 0.24 7.84
CA GLY A 23 1.51 0.11 8.34
C GLY A 23 2.44 -0.20 7.18
N THR A 24 3.59 0.46 7.16
CA THR A 24 4.57 0.31 6.09
C THR A 24 5.97 0.26 6.69
N VAL A 25 6.76 -0.73 6.29
CA VAL A 25 8.16 -0.86 6.69
C VAL A 25 9.02 -0.79 5.44
N MET A 26 9.99 0.10 5.44
CA MET A 26 10.90 0.31 4.32
C MET A 26 12.31 -0.03 4.74
N GLU A 27 13.00 -0.82 3.92
CA GLU A 27 14.38 -1.23 4.20
C GLU A 27 15.26 -0.98 2.99
N TYR A 28 16.46 -0.44 3.22
CA TYR A 28 17.46 -0.33 2.18
C TYR A 28 18.86 -0.47 2.78
N MET A 29 19.80 -0.93 1.98
CA MET A 29 21.19 -1.03 2.38
C MET A 29 21.98 0.11 1.74
N ASP A 30 22.75 0.83 2.55
CA ASP A 30 23.59 1.91 2.05
C ASP A 30 24.89 1.36 1.41
N GLY A 31 25.71 2.28 0.88
CA GLY A 31 26.97 1.92 0.24
C GLY A 31 28.01 1.29 1.17
N ASN A 32 27.82 1.41 2.49
CA ASN A 32 28.70 0.83 3.50
C ASN A 32 28.21 -0.51 4.06
N GLY A 33 27.13 -1.06 3.46
CA GLY A 33 26.57 -2.33 3.88
C GLY A 33 25.66 -2.25 5.11
N ARG A 34 25.28 -1.03 5.54
CA ARG A 34 24.36 -0.86 6.67
C ARG A 34 22.93 -0.87 6.20
N THR A 35 22.09 -1.62 6.90
CA THR A 35 20.65 -1.64 6.63
C THR A 35 19.96 -0.50 7.37
N HIS A 36 19.17 0.27 6.66
CA HIS A 36 18.32 1.33 7.20
C HIS A 36 16.87 0.91 7.13
N THR A 37 16.13 1.15 8.20
CA THR A 37 14.71 0.82 8.28
C THR A 37 13.91 2.06 8.63
N LYS A 38 12.81 2.27 7.93
CA LYS A 38 11.87 3.35 8.22
C LYS A 38 10.47 2.76 8.32
N GLU A 39 9.73 3.19 9.34
CA GLU A 39 8.36 2.76 9.56
C GLU A 39 7.41 3.93 9.35
N LEU A 40 6.29 3.67 8.70
CA LEU A 40 5.21 4.63 8.48
C LEU A 40 3.92 4.01 8.94
N SER A 41 3.03 4.82 9.48
CA SER A 41 1.68 4.40 9.81
C SER A 41 0.75 5.59 9.83
N GLY A 42 -0.55 5.33 9.66
CA GLY A 42 -1.58 6.35 9.72
C GLY A 42 -2.92 5.72 9.95
N ALA A 43 -3.88 6.53 10.37
CA ALA A 43 -5.20 6.06 10.74
C ALA A 43 -6.30 6.98 10.22
N TYR A 44 -7.46 6.38 9.98
CA TYR A 44 -8.64 7.08 9.48
C TYR A 44 -9.87 6.65 10.26
N ARG A 45 -10.75 7.60 10.51
CA ARG A 45 -11.96 7.38 11.32
C ARG A 45 -12.94 6.41 10.66
N LEU A 46 -13.11 6.54 9.35
CA LEU A 46 -14.04 5.70 8.59
C LEU A 46 -13.42 5.38 7.22
N THR A 47 -13.12 4.13 7.00
CA THR A 47 -12.48 3.66 5.77
C THR A 47 -12.75 2.17 5.57
N THR A 48 -12.07 1.55 4.61
CA THR A 48 -12.18 0.12 4.34
C THR A 48 -10.82 -0.55 4.37
N ASN A 49 -10.83 -1.86 4.52
CA ASN A 49 -9.62 -2.65 4.49
C ASN A 49 -8.84 -2.44 3.18
N ASN A 50 -9.53 -2.51 2.04
CA ASN A 50 -8.88 -2.34 0.73
C ASN A 50 -8.26 -0.96 0.56
N ARG A 51 -8.90 0.09 1.05
CA ARG A 51 -8.35 1.44 0.99
C ARG A 51 -7.06 1.54 1.80
N MET A 52 -7.03 0.92 2.98
CA MET A 52 -5.84 0.92 3.83
C MET A 52 -4.69 0.09 3.23
N GLU A 53 -5.01 -1.02 2.56
CA GLU A 53 -4.03 -1.80 1.81
C GLU A 53 -3.38 -0.97 0.70
N LEU A 54 -4.19 -0.24 -0.06
CA LEU A 54 -3.69 0.65 -1.10
C LEU A 54 -2.82 1.76 -0.50
N LEU A 55 -3.29 2.39 0.55
CA LEU A 55 -2.62 3.55 1.14
C LEU A 55 -1.28 3.18 1.77
N GLY A 56 -1.17 2.00 2.37
CA GLY A 56 0.12 1.52 2.89
C GLY A 56 1.18 1.44 1.80
N ALA A 57 0.84 0.93 0.64
CA ALA A 57 1.75 0.86 -0.50
C ALA A 57 2.06 2.26 -1.05
N ILE A 58 1.04 3.10 -1.20
CA ILE A 58 1.18 4.48 -1.69
C ILE A 58 2.15 5.27 -0.82
N ARG A 59 1.95 5.25 0.49
CA ARG A 59 2.76 6.06 1.40
C ARG A 59 4.21 5.62 1.40
N GLY A 60 4.47 4.32 1.27
CA GLY A 60 5.84 3.81 1.15
C GLY A 60 6.52 4.34 -0.10
N LEU A 61 5.86 4.24 -1.25
CA LEU A 61 6.42 4.73 -2.51
C LEU A 61 6.60 6.24 -2.52
N GLU A 62 5.65 6.99 -1.97
CA GLU A 62 5.71 8.45 -1.91
C GLU A 62 6.78 8.98 -0.95
N ALA A 63 7.17 8.17 0.03
CA ALA A 63 8.20 8.57 0.99
C ALA A 63 9.61 8.56 0.38
N LEU A 64 9.80 7.92 -0.77
CA LEU A 64 11.06 7.89 -1.48
C LEU A 64 11.22 9.18 -2.30
N LYS A 65 12.33 9.88 -2.09
CA LYS A 65 12.55 11.23 -2.64
C LYS A 65 13.15 11.23 -4.04
N ARG A 66 13.50 10.05 -4.57
CA ARG A 66 14.09 9.91 -5.90
C ARG A 66 13.69 8.57 -6.50
N PRO A 67 13.81 8.41 -7.83
CA PRO A 67 13.50 7.13 -8.46
C PRO A 67 14.36 6.00 -7.89
N CYS A 68 13.70 4.90 -7.54
CA CYS A 68 14.33 3.71 -6.96
C CYS A 68 13.90 2.47 -7.71
N ILE A 69 14.62 1.39 -7.49
CA ILE A 69 14.16 0.04 -7.83
C ILE A 69 13.50 -0.49 -6.57
N VAL A 70 12.20 -0.74 -6.62
CA VAL A 70 11.41 -1.09 -5.44
C VAL A 70 10.91 -2.52 -5.54
N GLU A 71 11.11 -3.27 -4.46
CA GLU A 71 10.52 -4.59 -4.28
C GLU A 71 9.43 -4.44 -3.21
N MET A 72 8.17 -4.59 -3.63
CA MET A 72 7.00 -4.39 -2.77
C MET A 72 6.45 -5.74 -2.31
N TRP A 73 6.24 -5.88 -1.00
CA TRP A 73 5.69 -7.08 -0.38
C TRP A 73 4.43 -6.73 0.39
N THR A 74 3.33 -7.42 0.11
CA THR A 74 2.06 -7.24 0.81
C THR A 74 1.28 -8.55 0.82
N ASP A 75 0.42 -8.73 1.82
CA ASP A 75 -0.48 -9.88 1.87
C ASP A 75 -1.79 -9.62 1.12
N SER A 76 -1.95 -8.45 0.53
CA SER A 76 -3.14 -8.08 -0.23
C SER A 76 -3.08 -8.58 -1.67
N GLN A 77 -3.79 -9.68 -1.96
CA GLN A 77 -3.96 -10.13 -3.34
C GLN A 77 -4.67 -9.10 -4.21
N TYR A 78 -5.55 -8.32 -3.61
CA TYR A 78 -6.25 -7.22 -4.27
C TYR A 78 -5.27 -6.24 -4.94
N VAL A 79 -4.21 -5.85 -4.22
CA VAL A 79 -3.20 -4.94 -4.75
C VAL A 79 -2.25 -5.64 -5.71
N VAL A 80 -1.70 -6.78 -5.31
CA VAL A 80 -0.70 -7.51 -6.10
C VAL A 80 -1.26 -7.94 -7.45
N ASN A 81 -2.47 -8.49 -7.46
CA ASN A 81 -3.08 -9.01 -8.68
C ASN A 81 -3.41 -7.90 -9.68
N ALA A 82 -3.74 -6.70 -9.21
CA ALA A 82 -4.04 -5.59 -10.11
C ALA A 82 -2.85 -5.26 -11.01
N PHE A 83 -1.63 -5.40 -10.48
CA PHE A 83 -0.41 -5.21 -11.27
C PHE A 83 0.01 -6.47 -12.01
N ASN A 84 0.10 -7.60 -11.32
CA ASN A 84 0.63 -8.83 -11.90
C ASN A 84 -0.29 -9.47 -12.93
N LYS A 85 -1.60 -9.29 -12.78
CA LYS A 85 -2.59 -9.78 -13.75
C LYS A 85 -3.03 -8.69 -14.73
N LYS A 86 -2.37 -7.53 -14.71
CA LYS A 86 -2.59 -6.42 -15.63
C LYS A 86 -4.04 -5.89 -15.66
N TRP A 87 -4.73 -5.95 -14.52
CA TRP A 87 -6.10 -5.41 -14.43
C TRP A 87 -6.13 -3.90 -14.66
N ILE A 88 -5.09 -3.20 -14.18
CA ILE A 88 -4.98 -1.74 -14.30
C ILE A 88 -5.01 -1.29 -15.77
N ALA A 89 -4.25 -1.96 -16.63
CA ALA A 89 -4.24 -1.62 -18.06
C ALA A 89 -5.64 -1.74 -18.67
N GLY A 90 -6.39 -2.77 -18.30
CA GLY A 90 -7.78 -2.94 -18.74
C GLY A 90 -8.69 -1.84 -18.22
N TRP A 91 -8.54 -1.45 -16.96
CA TRP A 91 -9.33 -0.35 -16.38
C TRP A 91 -9.08 0.97 -17.10
N GLN A 92 -7.82 1.26 -17.39
CA GLN A 92 -7.45 2.48 -18.12
C GLN A 92 -8.04 2.51 -19.51
N LYS A 93 -8.04 1.38 -20.23
CA LYS A 93 -8.63 1.28 -21.56
C LYS A 93 -10.15 1.47 -21.54
N ARG A 94 -10.81 1.03 -20.47
CA ARG A 94 -12.27 1.09 -20.34
C ARG A 94 -12.74 2.29 -19.52
N ASN A 95 -11.89 3.29 -19.36
CA ASN A 95 -12.21 4.51 -18.62
C ASN A 95 -12.63 4.21 -17.16
N TRP A 96 -11.86 3.35 -16.49
CA TRP A 96 -12.04 2.97 -15.09
C TRP A 96 -13.35 2.21 -14.83
N VAL A 97 -13.72 1.38 -15.77
CA VAL A 97 -14.81 0.42 -15.67
C VAL A 97 -14.19 -0.98 -15.73
N ASN A 98 -14.68 -1.89 -14.91
CA ASN A 98 -14.16 -3.25 -14.87
C ASN A 98 -14.75 -4.11 -16.01
N SER A 99 -14.33 -5.38 -16.10
CA SER A 99 -14.80 -6.30 -17.17
C SER A 99 -16.31 -6.59 -17.10
N GLN A 100 -16.95 -6.32 -15.96
CA GLN A 100 -18.40 -6.48 -15.79
C GLN A 100 -19.17 -5.18 -16.02
N LYS A 101 -18.51 -4.18 -16.60
CA LYS A 101 -19.09 -2.86 -16.94
C LYS A 101 -19.50 -2.05 -15.71
N LYS A 102 -18.90 -2.33 -14.53
CA LYS A 102 -19.14 -1.58 -13.30
C LYS A 102 -17.95 -0.67 -13.03
N PRO A 103 -18.18 0.51 -12.39
CA PRO A 103 -17.06 1.38 -11.99
C PRO A 103 -16.07 0.64 -11.10
N VAL A 104 -14.78 0.87 -11.33
CA VAL A 104 -13.72 0.31 -10.48
C VAL A 104 -13.81 0.97 -9.11
N ALA A 105 -13.77 0.16 -8.04
CA ALA A 105 -13.77 0.69 -6.68
C ALA A 105 -12.45 1.39 -6.38
N ASN A 106 -12.48 2.40 -5.51
CA ASN A 106 -11.31 3.14 -5.02
C ASN A 106 -10.46 3.77 -6.13
N PRO A 107 -11.08 4.39 -7.15
CA PRO A 107 -10.33 4.92 -8.28
C PRO A 107 -9.35 6.03 -7.87
N ASP A 108 -9.66 6.81 -6.86
CA ASP A 108 -8.80 7.87 -6.33
C ASP A 108 -7.46 7.28 -5.85
N LEU A 109 -7.50 6.22 -5.06
CA LEU A 109 -6.29 5.59 -4.52
C LEU A 109 -5.55 4.80 -5.60
N TRP A 110 -6.26 4.12 -6.51
CA TRP A 110 -5.59 3.44 -7.62
C TRP A 110 -4.82 4.40 -8.51
N LYS A 111 -5.41 5.54 -8.84
CA LYS A 111 -4.74 6.56 -9.66
C LYS A 111 -3.52 7.13 -8.94
N ARG A 112 -3.62 7.36 -7.64
CA ARG A 112 -2.51 7.84 -6.82
C ARG A 112 -1.39 6.81 -6.74
N LEU A 113 -1.74 5.52 -6.60
CA LEU A 113 -0.76 4.45 -6.56
C LEU A 113 -0.01 4.33 -7.89
N ILE A 114 -0.72 4.40 -9.01
CA ILE A 114 -0.11 4.36 -10.35
C ILE A 114 0.87 5.52 -10.53
N ALA A 115 0.49 6.73 -10.12
CA ALA A 115 1.38 7.88 -10.19
C ALA A 115 2.63 7.68 -9.33
N ALA A 116 2.48 7.10 -8.15
CA ALA A 116 3.62 6.80 -7.27
C ALA A 116 4.55 5.75 -7.89
N VAL A 117 4.00 4.71 -8.50
CA VAL A 117 4.77 3.68 -9.21
C VAL A 117 5.56 4.29 -10.37
N ASP A 118 4.92 5.17 -11.15
CA ASP A 118 5.53 5.78 -12.33
C ASP A 118 6.72 6.67 -11.99
N ASN A 119 6.84 7.12 -10.74
CA ASN A 119 7.98 7.92 -10.30
C ASN A 119 9.24 7.10 -10.04
N HIS A 120 9.15 5.77 -10.09
CA HIS A 120 10.28 4.90 -9.82
C HIS A 120 10.75 4.16 -11.07
N GLU A 121 12.01 3.72 -11.06
CA GLU A 121 12.58 2.99 -12.18
C GLU A 121 11.86 1.66 -12.41
N SER A 122 11.57 0.94 -11.34
CA SER A 122 10.74 -0.27 -11.39
C SER A 122 10.16 -0.56 -10.02
N VAL A 123 8.96 -1.17 -10.02
CA VAL A 123 8.31 -1.67 -8.82
C VAL A 123 7.85 -3.09 -9.12
N SER A 124 8.36 -4.06 -8.37
CA SER A 124 7.90 -5.44 -8.46
C SER A 124 6.92 -5.71 -7.32
N TRP A 125 5.91 -6.52 -7.60
CA TRP A 125 4.84 -6.81 -6.64
C TRP A 125 4.90 -8.28 -6.23
N ASN A 126 5.05 -8.50 -4.93
CA ASN A 126 5.22 -9.83 -4.36
C ASN A 126 4.16 -10.06 -3.30
N TRP A 127 3.49 -11.21 -3.39
CA TRP A 127 2.46 -11.56 -2.42
C TRP A 127 3.06 -12.38 -1.29
N VAL A 128 2.75 -11.96 -0.06
CA VAL A 128 3.09 -12.72 1.15
C VAL A 128 1.80 -13.35 1.65
N LYS A 129 1.78 -14.67 1.81
CA LYS A 129 0.63 -15.33 2.41
C LYS A 129 0.51 -14.84 3.86
N GLY A 130 -0.64 -14.24 4.19
CA GLY A 130 -0.81 -13.48 5.43
C GLY A 130 -0.36 -14.22 6.68
N HIS A 131 0.37 -13.52 7.54
CA HIS A 131 0.79 -13.94 8.88
C HIS A 131 1.59 -15.24 8.94
N ALA A 132 2.25 -15.63 7.84
CA ALA A 132 3.00 -16.88 7.75
C ALA A 132 4.44 -16.75 8.32
N GLY A 133 4.60 -16.10 9.47
CA GLY A 133 5.90 -15.96 10.11
C GLY A 133 6.82 -14.93 9.46
N HIS A 134 6.29 -14.06 8.61
CA HIS A 134 7.08 -13.03 7.93
C HIS A 134 7.21 -11.82 8.85
N ARG A 135 8.40 -11.62 9.40
CA ARG A 135 8.66 -10.62 10.45
C ARG A 135 8.24 -9.20 10.08
N GLN A 136 8.63 -8.73 8.89
CA GLN A 136 8.31 -7.38 8.45
C GLN A 136 6.82 -7.23 8.18
N ASN A 137 6.18 -8.26 7.65
CA ASN A 137 4.74 -8.24 7.41
C ASN A 137 3.96 -8.19 8.72
N GLU A 138 4.40 -8.95 9.73
CA GLU A 138 3.81 -8.90 11.07
C GLU A 138 3.97 -7.52 11.70
N ARG A 139 5.11 -6.86 11.47
CA ARG A 139 5.33 -5.50 11.96
C ARG A 139 4.39 -4.51 11.28
N CYS A 140 4.14 -4.67 9.97
CA CYS A 140 3.18 -3.83 9.25
C CYS A 140 1.77 -4.00 9.81
N ASP A 141 1.36 -5.23 10.10
CA ASP A 141 0.06 -5.50 10.71
C ASP A 141 -0.06 -4.81 12.08
N GLU A 142 0.97 -4.93 12.90
CA GLU A 142 1.00 -4.27 14.21
C GLU A 142 0.88 -2.76 14.09
N LEU A 143 1.65 -2.15 13.18
CA LEU A 143 1.58 -0.71 12.92
C LEU A 143 0.17 -0.29 12.48
N ALA A 144 -0.44 -1.07 11.60
CA ALA A 144 -1.77 -0.79 11.07
C ALA A 144 -2.84 -0.88 12.16
N THR A 145 -2.81 -1.94 12.97
CA THR A 145 -3.82 -2.16 14.01
C THR A 145 -3.69 -1.17 15.16
N VAL A 146 -2.47 -0.87 15.58
CA VAL A 146 -2.23 0.14 16.62
C VAL A 146 -2.73 1.50 16.15
N ALA A 147 -2.44 1.88 14.91
CA ALA A 147 -2.92 3.14 14.35
C ALA A 147 -4.44 3.17 14.29
N ALA A 148 -5.08 2.10 13.79
CA ALA A 148 -6.53 2.02 13.68
C ALA A 148 -7.24 2.18 15.03
N ASP A 149 -6.63 1.69 16.10
CA ASP A 149 -7.20 1.74 17.44
C ASP A 149 -6.94 3.05 18.20
N ASP A 150 -6.06 3.90 17.66
CA ASP A 150 -5.70 5.17 18.30
C ASP A 150 -6.55 6.32 17.77
N LYS A 151 -7.63 6.65 18.48
CA LYS A 151 -8.57 7.70 18.09
C LYS A 151 -7.91 9.07 17.91
N SER A 152 -6.82 9.34 18.64
CA SER A 152 -6.12 10.61 18.55
C SER A 152 -5.43 10.81 17.18
N ARG A 153 -5.24 9.73 16.44
CA ARG A 153 -4.58 9.75 15.13
C ARG A 153 -5.56 9.72 13.96
N TRP A 154 -6.85 9.57 14.21
CA TRP A 154 -7.84 9.43 13.14
C TRP A 154 -7.95 10.68 12.29
N GLN A 155 -7.81 10.49 11.00
CA GLN A 155 -8.03 11.50 9.97
C GLN A 155 -9.30 11.16 9.21
N GLU A 156 -9.77 12.10 8.39
CA GLU A 156 -10.88 11.82 7.48
C GLU A 156 -10.35 11.22 6.18
N ASP A 157 -10.92 10.11 5.75
CA ASP A 157 -10.64 9.53 4.44
C ASP A 157 -11.54 10.20 3.41
N GLU A 158 -11.07 11.31 2.88
CA GLU A 158 -11.88 12.20 2.02
C GLU A 158 -12.33 11.53 0.72
N GLY A 159 -11.58 10.59 0.22
CA GLY A 159 -11.93 9.86 -0.99
C GLY A 159 -12.88 8.71 -0.78
N TYR A 160 -13.15 8.35 0.46
CA TYR A 160 -14.10 7.28 0.75
C TYR A 160 -15.53 7.83 0.72
N LYS A 161 -16.38 7.27 -0.12
CA LYS A 161 -17.74 7.75 -0.34
C LYS A 161 -18.80 6.77 0.18
N GLY A 162 -18.48 6.16 1.28
CA GLY A 162 -19.38 5.36 2.07
C GLY A 162 -20.24 4.38 1.43
#